data_ea124ec86b8e6de34c0b5bebd0c5d030
#
_entry.id   ea124ec86b8e6de34c0b5bebd0c5d030
#
_cell.length_a   1.000
_cell.length_b   1.000
_cell.length_c   1.000
_cell.angle_alpha   90.00
_cell.angle_beta   90.00
_cell.angle_gamma   90.00
#
_symmetry.space_group_name_H-M   'P 1'
#
loop_
_entity.id
_entity.type
_entity.pdbx_description
1 polymer ?
#
loop_
_entity_poly.entity_id
_entity_poly.type
_entity_poly.pdbx_seq_one_letter_code
_entity_poly.pdbx_strand_id
1 'polypeptide(L)'
;MPFLPTRIGVVTSPTGAAIQDILNIARRRFANIEIIINPVKVQGIDAKDEIAAAVKQFNELKNIDVMIVGRGGGSLEDLWPFNEEVVARAIFASKIPVISAVGHEVDYTISDFVADFRAPTPSAAAELVIPRKEDLINLINTARDRLNNAMLGGLDALRERLDNLKESYVLRQPLNYIIQQEQRIDDLVKDISLRIGHVVDMSSEKFGSLTSKLEALSPLSILNRGYSITKRLPEGSVLKDAGMLKSGDLVETRLGSGKFKSRVEEIV
;
A
#
# COMPACT_ATOMS: atom_id res chain seq x y z
N MET A 1 -5.29 -17.64 -31.67
CA MET A 1 -4.19 -17.34 -32.61
C MET A 1 -2.92 -17.04 -31.82
N PRO A 2 -1.75 -17.56 -32.22
CA PRO A 2 -0.47 -17.19 -31.62
C PRO A 2 -0.14 -15.73 -31.94
N PHE A 3 0.44 -15.01 -30.96
CA PHE A 3 0.83 -13.60 -31.15
C PHE A 3 1.97 -13.43 -32.17
N LEU A 4 2.90 -14.35 -32.21
CA LEU A 4 4.05 -14.36 -33.13
C LEU A 4 4.27 -15.79 -33.63
N PRO A 5 3.59 -16.22 -34.69
CA PRO A 5 3.81 -17.54 -35.24
C PRO A 5 5.21 -17.62 -35.89
N THR A 6 5.88 -18.72 -35.71
CA THR A 6 7.17 -19.01 -36.31
C THR A 6 7.02 -19.87 -37.54
N ARG A 7 6.02 -20.74 -37.55
CA ARG A 7 5.71 -21.67 -38.65
C ARG A 7 4.26 -21.61 -39.05
N ILE A 8 4.02 -21.31 -40.30
CA ILE A 8 2.69 -21.24 -40.91
C ILE A 8 2.52 -22.39 -41.93
N GLY A 9 1.54 -23.27 -41.69
CA GLY A 9 1.13 -24.26 -42.63
C GLY A 9 0.20 -23.67 -43.67
N VAL A 10 0.42 -23.96 -44.95
CA VAL A 10 -0.43 -23.48 -46.03
C VAL A 10 -0.91 -24.67 -46.85
N VAL A 11 -2.24 -24.87 -46.90
CA VAL A 11 -2.92 -25.87 -47.70
C VAL A 11 -3.48 -25.15 -48.91
N THR A 12 -2.80 -25.26 -50.06
CA THR A 12 -3.18 -24.61 -51.32
C THR A 12 -2.48 -25.24 -52.53
N SER A 13 -2.86 -24.80 -53.71
CA SER A 13 -2.16 -25.21 -54.93
C SER A 13 -0.76 -24.60 -55.00
N PRO A 14 0.29 -25.37 -55.33
CA PRO A 14 1.68 -24.91 -55.36
C PRO A 14 1.97 -23.90 -56.49
N THR A 15 1.15 -23.87 -57.53
CA THR A 15 1.29 -22.99 -58.73
C THR A 15 0.28 -21.84 -58.74
N GLY A 16 -0.62 -21.78 -57.76
CA GLY A 16 -1.69 -20.77 -57.70
C GLY A 16 -1.22 -19.38 -57.28
N ALA A 17 -2.00 -18.35 -57.62
CA ALA A 17 -1.76 -16.98 -57.18
C ALA A 17 -1.76 -16.85 -55.66
N ALA A 18 -2.59 -17.64 -54.97
CA ALA A 18 -2.73 -17.61 -53.52
C ALA A 18 -1.41 -17.78 -52.77
N ILE A 19 -0.57 -18.74 -53.16
CA ILE A 19 0.72 -18.98 -52.48
C ILE A 19 1.70 -17.84 -52.78
N GLN A 20 1.69 -17.27 -53.98
CA GLN A 20 2.55 -16.12 -54.30
C GLN A 20 2.19 -14.90 -53.44
N ASP A 21 0.90 -14.65 -53.29
CA ASP A 21 0.40 -13.55 -52.45
C ASP A 21 0.83 -13.73 -50.97
N ILE A 22 0.67 -14.93 -50.41
CA ILE A 22 1.09 -15.23 -49.02
C ILE A 22 2.60 -15.03 -48.86
N LEU A 23 3.41 -15.53 -49.82
CA LEU A 23 4.87 -15.39 -49.80
C LEU A 23 5.32 -13.93 -49.89
N ASN A 24 4.67 -13.14 -50.77
CA ASN A 24 4.97 -11.71 -50.95
C ASN A 24 4.68 -10.93 -49.65
N ILE A 25 3.57 -11.22 -48.99
CA ILE A 25 3.21 -10.59 -47.74
C ILE A 25 4.17 -11.01 -46.62
N ALA A 26 4.52 -12.29 -46.54
CA ALA A 26 5.47 -12.77 -45.51
C ALA A 26 6.83 -12.08 -45.69
N ARG A 27 7.38 -12.02 -46.85
CA ARG A 27 8.65 -11.33 -47.16
C ARG A 27 8.61 -9.85 -46.75
N ARG A 28 7.51 -9.18 -47.04
CA ARG A 28 7.34 -7.76 -46.76
C ARG A 28 7.15 -7.46 -45.28
N ARG A 29 6.36 -8.28 -44.56
CA ARG A 29 5.99 -8.01 -43.16
C ARG A 29 6.98 -8.59 -42.15
N PHE A 30 7.35 -9.87 -42.32
CA PHE A 30 8.26 -10.56 -41.40
C PHE A 30 8.94 -11.75 -42.10
N ALA A 31 10.10 -11.51 -42.68
CA ALA A 31 10.80 -12.50 -43.51
C ALA A 31 11.32 -13.74 -42.73
N ASN A 32 11.32 -13.70 -41.38
CA ASN A 32 11.86 -14.80 -40.58
C ASN A 32 10.83 -15.90 -40.26
N ILE A 33 9.61 -15.80 -40.80
CA ILE A 33 8.58 -16.83 -40.64
C ILE A 33 8.83 -17.96 -41.65
N GLU A 34 8.79 -19.18 -41.17
CA GLU A 34 8.85 -20.39 -41.96
C GLU A 34 7.45 -20.71 -42.54
N ILE A 35 7.32 -20.82 -43.85
CA ILE A 35 6.08 -21.22 -44.51
C ILE A 35 6.24 -22.64 -45.05
N ILE A 36 5.41 -23.53 -44.52
CA ILE A 36 5.40 -24.95 -44.91
C ILE A 36 4.15 -25.17 -45.81
N ILE A 37 4.35 -25.54 -47.05
CA ILE A 37 3.27 -25.74 -47.99
C ILE A 37 2.96 -27.24 -48.05
N ASN A 38 1.69 -27.57 -47.90
CA ASN A 38 1.17 -28.87 -48.30
C ASN A 38 0.41 -28.70 -49.60
N PRO A 39 1.02 -29.14 -50.73
CA PRO A 39 0.47 -28.91 -52.06
C PRO A 39 -0.74 -29.79 -52.28
N VAL A 40 -1.89 -29.19 -52.63
CA VAL A 40 -3.15 -29.90 -52.92
C VAL A 40 -3.83 -29.31 -54.12
N LYS A 41 -4.67 -30.10 -54.77
CA LYS A 41 -5.65 -29.56 -55.70
C LYS A 41 -6.69 -28.75 -54.94
N VAL A 42 -7.05 -27.58 -55.42
CA VAL A 42 -8.04 -26.68 -54.80
C VAL A 42 -9.34 -26.60 -55.61
N GLN A 43 -9.44 -27.39 -56.66
CA GLN A 43 -10.62 -27.51 -57.52
C GLN A 43 -10.70 -28.92 -58.14
N GLY A 44 -11.91 -29.33 -58.54
CA GLY A 44 -12.17 -30.64 -59.08
C GLY A 44 -12.63 -31.65 -58.02
N ILE A 45 -13.04 -32.85 -58.45
CA ILE A 45 -13.72 -33.84 -57.65
C ILE A 45 -12.82 -34.38 -56.50
N ASP A 46 -11.54 -34.59 -56.79
CA ASP A 46 -10.58 -35.16 -55.83
C ASP A 46 -10.07 -34.13 -54.78
N ALA A 47 -10.29 -32.82 -55.02
CA ALA A 47 -9.73 -31.75 -54.19
C ALA A 47 -10.15 -31.84 -52.73
N LYS A 48 -11.38 -32.24 -52.42
CA LYS A 48 -11.89 -32.38 -51.06
C LYS A 48 -11.08 -33.37 -50.22
N ASP A 49 -10.71 -34.50 -50.80
CA ASP A 49 -9.97 -35.55 -50.08
C ASP A 49 -8.51 -35.14 -49.85
N GLU A 50 -7.89 -34.49 -50.85
CA GLU A 50 -6.53 -33.96 -50.76
C GLU A 50 -6.46 -32.87 -49.68
N ILE A 51 -7.42 -31.92 -49.62
CA ILE A 51 -7.46 -30.85 -48.63
C ILE A 51 -7.64 -31.43 -47.22
N ALA A 52 -8.59 -32.36 -47.03
CA ALA A 52 -8.81 -33.01 -45.74
C ALA A 52 -7.59 -33.81 -45.27
N ALA A 53 -6.92 -34.52 -46.19
CA ALA A 53 -5.68 -35.24 -45.88
C ALA A 53 -4.55 -34.28 -45.50
N ALA A 54 -4.38 -33.16 -46.17
CA ALA A 54 -3.36 -32.15 -45.88
C ALA A 54 -3.56 -31.51 -44.50
N VAL A 55 -4.80 -31.19 -44.11
CA VAL A 55 -5.13 -30.69 -42.75
C VAL A 55 -4.74 -31.71 -41.69
N LYS A 56 -5.03 -32.99 -41.88
CA LYS A 56 -4.63 -34.06 -40.96
C LYS A 56 -3.14 -34.23 -40.87
N GLN A 57 -2.41 -34.21 -41.97
CA GLN A 57 -0.96 -34.31 -42.01
C GLN A 57 -0.28 -33.19 -41.25
N PHE A 58 -0.75 -31.93 -41.34
CA PHE A 58 -0.21 -30.84 -40.56
C PHE A 58 -0.47 -31.03 -39.05
N ASN A 59 -1.59 -31.57 -38.65
CA ASN A 59 -1.86 -31.91 -37.25
C ASN A 59 -0.94 -33.01 -36.72
N GLU A 60 -0.51 -33.95 -37.57
CA GLU A 60 0.43 -35.02 -37.22
C GLU A 60 1.86 -34.48 -37.03
N LEU A 61 2.28 -33.50 -37.87
CA LEU A 61 3.60 -32.86 -37.79
C LEU A 61 3.85 -32.08 -36.49
N LYS A 62 2.83 -31.62 -35.80
CA LYS A 62 2.86 -30.94 -34.46
C LYS A 62 3.80 -29.73 -34.35
N ASN A 63 4.31 -29.21 -35.44
CA ASN A 63 5.26 -28.09 -35.41
C ASN A 63 4.77 -26.90 -36.25
N ILE A 64 3.46 -26.78 -36.45
CA ILE A 64 2.78 -25.68 -37.14
C ILE A 64 2.03 -24.86 -36.07
N ASP A 65 2.23 -23.54 -36.08
CA ASP A 65 1.60 -22.63 -35.14
C ASP A 65 0.20 -22.22 -35.59
N VAL A 66 0.00 -22.09 -36.89
CA VAL A 66 -1.29 -21.73 -37.52
C VAL A 66 -1.35 -22.26 -38.92
N MET A 67 -2.52 -22.57 -39.40
CA MET A 67 -2.76 -23.13 -40.75
C MET A 67 -3.64 -22.18 -41.55
N ILE A 68 -3.24 -21.92 -42.81
CA ILE A 68 -4.07 -21.23 -43.79
C ILE A 68 -4.55 -22.25 -44.80
N VAL A 69 -5.85 -22.41 -44.94
CA VAL A 69 -6.52 -23.23 -45.95
C VAL A 69 -7.18 -22.30 -46.93
N GLY A 70 -6.74 -22.31 -48.17
CA GLY A 70 -7.25 -21.31 -49.08
C GLY A 70 -6.93 -21.57 -50.55
N ARG A 71 -7.58 -20.77 -51.40
CA ARG A 71 -7.35 -20.76 -52.84
C ARG A 71 -7.34 -19.35 -53.39
N GLY A 72 -6.78 -19.17 -54.56
CA GLY A 72 -6.94 -17.95 -55.35
C GLY A 72 -8.36 -17.79 -55.88
N GLY A 73 -8.65 -16.66 -56.48
CA GLY A 73 -9.94 -16.40 -57.13
C GLY A 73 -10.35 -17.46 -58.14
N GLY A 74 -11.64 -17.60 -58.35
CA GLY A 74 -12.25 -18.56 -59.28
C GLY A 74 -13.77 -18.45 -59.24
N SER A 75 -14.45 -19.29 -60.02
CA SER A 75 -15.90 -19.35 -60.02
C SER A 75 -16.45 -20.00 -58.75
N LEU A 76 -17.74 -19.82 -58.47
CA LEU A 76 -18.44 -20.43 -57.34
C LEU A 76 -18.35 -21.96 -57.33
N GLU A 77 -18.32 -22.53 -58.54
CA GLU A 77 -18.16 -23.98 -58.76
C GLU A 77 -16.80 -24.49 -58.28
N ASP A 78 -15.78 -23.67 -58.39
CA ASP A 78 -14.43 -24.00 -57.95
C ASP A 78 -14.29 -23.97 -56.41
N LEU A 79 -15.24 -23.36 -55.69
CA LEU A 79 -15.28 -23.33 -54.22
C LEU A 79 -15.93 -24.57 -53.63
N TRP A 80 -16.58 -25.41 -54.47
CA TRP A 80 -17.37 -26.56 -54.00
C TRP A 80 -16.60 -27.53 -53.11
N PRO A 81 -15.34 -27.87 -53.34
CA PRO A 81 -14.60 -28.76 -52.45
C PRO A 81 -14.54 -28.29 -51.01
N PHE A 82 -14.58 -26.98 -50.73
CA PHE A 82 -14.57 -26.38 -49.40
C PHE A 82 -15.96 -26.36 -48.72
N ASN A 83 -17.01 -26.75 -49.45
CA ASN A 83 -18.36 -26.97 -48.94
C ASN A 83 -18.63 -28.44 -48.59
N GLU A 84 -17.68 -29.33 -48.82
CA GLU A 84 -17.81 -30.75 -48.53
C GLU A 84 -17.61 -31.07 -47.05
N GLU A 85 -18.45 -31.99 -46.54
CA GLU A 85 -18.43 -32.39 -45.14
C GLU A 85 -17.07 -32.93 -44.67
N VAL A 86 -16.35 -33.63 -45.53
CA VAL A 86 -15.05 -34.23 -45.23
C VAL A 86 -14.02 -33.16 -44.89
N VAL A 87 -14.01 -32.02 -45.60
CA VAL A 87 -13.12 -30.87 -45.36
C VAL A 87 -13.53 -30.15 -44.09
N ALA A 88 -14.83 -29.86 -43.93
CA ALA A 88 -15.35 -29.22 -42.72
C ALA A 88 -15.01 -30.00 -41.45
N ARG A 89 -15.18 -31.33 -41.44
CA ARG A 89 -14.80 -32.18 -40.32
C ARG A 89 -13.30 -32.22 -40.06
N ALA A 90 -12.46 -32.18 -41.12
CA ALA A 90 -11.02 -32.13 -40.96
C ALA A 90 -10.57 -30.82 -40.32
N ILE A 91 -11.15 -29.70 -40.72
CA ILE A 91 -10.90 -28.38 -40.11
C ILE A 91 -11.37 -28.35 -38.66
N PHE A 92 -12.58 -28.79 -38.38
CA PHE A 92 -13.14 -28.84 -37.02
C PHE A 92 -12.31 -29.69 -36.06
N ALA A 93 -11.78 -30.81 -36.51
CA ALA A 93 -10.96 -31.71 -35.71
C ALA A 93 -9.50 -31.22 -35.56
N SER A 94 -9.13 -30.15 -36.21
CA SER A 94 -7.78 -29.59 -36.13
C SER A 94 -7.47 -29.06 -34.74
N LYS A 95 -6.29 -29.39 -34.22
CA LYS A 95 -5.75 -28.83 -32.98
C LYS A 95 -4.93 -27.57 -33.22
N ILE A 96 -4.53 -27.34 -34.49
CA ILE A 96 -3.84 -26.17 -34.95
C ILE A 96 -4.90 -25.16 -35.39
N PRO A 97 -4.82 -23.87 -34.95
CA PRO A 97 -5.74 -22.85 -35.43
C PRO A 97 -5.77 -22.76 -36.94
N VAL A 98 -6.96 -22.76 -37.54
CA VAL A 98 -7.17 -22.76 -38.99
C VAL A 98 -7.79 -21.44 -39.44
N ILE A 99 -7.20 -20.84 -40.46
CA ILE A 99 -7.78 -19.70 -41.17
C ILE A 99 -8.27 -20.18 -42.54
N SER A 100 -9.56 -19.97 -42.77
CA SER A 100 -10.12 -20.16 -44.10
C SER A 100 -9.92 -18.90 -44.95
N ALA A 101 -9.36 -19.08 -46.13
CA ALA A 101 -9.11 -18.02 -47.11
C ALA A 101 -9.58 -18.48 -48.51
N VAL A 102 -10.84 -18.87 -48.58
CA VAL A 102 -11.40 -19.55 -49.74
C VAL A 102 -12.27 -18.63 -50.57
N GLY A 103 -13.19 -17.89 -49.92
CA GLY A 103 -14.20 -17.08 -50.61
C GLY A 103 -13.94 -15.58 -50.49
N HIS A 104 -14.43 -14.81 -51.48
CA HIS A 104 -14.50 -13.36 -51.42
C HIS A 104 -15.56 -12.90 -50.40
N GLU A 105 -15.72 -11.59 -50.17
CA GLU A 105 -16.60 -11.02 -49.12
C GLU A 105 -18.03 -11.57 -49.12
N VAL A 106 -18.57 -11.87 -50.32
CA VAL A 106 -19.95 -12.34 -50.54
C VAL A 106 -20.10 -13.86 -50.58
N ASP A 107 -18.99 -14.60 -50.82
CA ASP A 107 -19.04 -16.05 -51.02
C ASP A 107 -18.61 -16.78 -49.78
N TYR A 108 -19.56 -17.38 -49.06
CA TYR A 108 -19.28 -18.17 -47.88
C TYR A 108 -19.27 -19.67 -48.18
N THR A 109 -18.28 -20.34 -47.66
CA THR A 109 -18.18 -21.79 -47.68
C THR A 109 -18.40 -22.40 -46.29
N ILE A 110 -18.73 -23.70 -46.20
CA ILE A 110 -18.84 -24.39 -44.90
C ILE A 110 -17.48 -24.34 -44.18
N SER A 111 -16.37 -24.41 -44.90
CA SER A 111 -15.04 -24.25 -44.29
C SER A 111 -14.86 -22.92 -43.56
N ASP A 112 -15.48 -21.82 -44.06
CA ASP A 112 -15.40 -20.50 -43.43
C ASP A 112 -16.13 -20.46 -42.09
N PHE A 113 -17.22 -21.22 -41.93
CA PHE A 113 -18.00 -21.31 -40.68
C PHE A 113 -17.34 -22.20 -39.63
N VAL A 114 -16.54 -23.16 -40.08
CA VAL A 114 -15.90 -24.14 -39.16
C VAL A 114 -14.48 -23.72 -38.78
N ALA A 115 -13.83 -22.91 -39.59
CA ALA A 115 -12.50 -22.39 -39.29
C ALA A 115 -12.51 -21.43 -38.06
N ASP A 116 -11.39 -21.35 -37.36
CA ASP A 116 -11.21 -20.42 -36.23
C ASP A 116 -11.29 -18.95 -36.66
N PHE A 117 -10.83 -18.68 -37.89
CA PHE A 117 -10.90 -17.35 -38.49
C PHE A 117 -11.19 -17.46 -40.01
N ARG A 118 -11.92 -16.47 -40.53
CA ARG A 118 -12.16 -16.28 -41.93
C ARG A 118 -11.40 -15.07 -42.46
N ALA A 119 -10.75 -15.21 -43.56
CA ALA A 119 -10.17 -14.11 -44.34
C ALA A 119 -10.76 -14.07 -45.74
N PRO A 120 -11.09 -12.89 -46.29
CA PRO A 120 -11.71 -12.78 -47.62
C PRO A 120 -10.76 -13.12 -48.80
N THR A 121 -9.47 -13.17 -48.51
CA THR A 121 -8.43 -13.51 -49.50
C THR A 121 -7.24 -14.19 -48.82
N PRO A 122 -6.43 -14.97 -49.57
CA PRO A 122 -5.16 -15.50 -49.06
C PRO A 122 -4.20 -14.41 -48.57
N SER A 123 -4.19 -13.25 -49.22
CA SER A 123 -3.42 -12.08 -48.83
C SER A 123 -3.89 -11.56 -47.45
N ALA A 124 -5.19 -11.41 -47.24
CA ALA A 124 -5.77 -10.99 -45.99
C ALA A 124 -5.49 -12.00 -44.86
N ALA A 125 -5.53 -13.31 -45.17
CA ALA A 125 -5.14 -14.35 -44.19
C ALA A 125 -3.67 -14.22 -43.78
N ALA A 126 -2.78 -14.01 -44.72
CA ALA A 126 -1.36 -13.79 -44.43
C ALA A 126 -1.16 -12.50 -43.60
N GLU A 127 -1.87 -11.42 -43.91
CA GLU A 127 -1.79 -10.17 -43.12
C GLU A 127 -2.30 -10.31 -41.69
N LEU A 128 -3.31 -11.13 -41.50
CA LEU A 128 -3.87 -11.40 -40.15
C LEU A 128 -2.89 -12.17 -39.25
N VAL A 129 -2.16 -13.12 -39.84
CA VAL A 129 -1.26 -14.02 -39.12
C VAL A 129 0.13 -13.44 -38.95
N ILE A 130 0.64 -12.72 -39.95
CA ILE A 130 2.01 -12.24 -40.01
C ILE A 130 2.08 -10.80 -39.47
N PRO A 131 2.61 -10.58 -38.26
CA PRO A 131 2.77 -9.23 -37.73
C PRO A 131 3.79 -8.43 -38.52
N ARG A 132 3.70 -7.12 -38.48
CA ARG A 132 4.75 -6.27 -39.09
C ARG A 132 5.97 -6.23 -38.15
N LYS A 133 7.14 -6.52 -38.70
CA LYS A 133 8.41 -6.46 -37.95
C LYS A 133 8.63 -5.10 -37.29
N GLU A 134 8.25 -4.03 -37.99
CA GLU A 134 8.37 -2.65 -37.49
C GLU A 134 7.55 -2.42 -36.24
N ASP A 135 6.34 -2.95 -36.16
CA ASP A 135 5.47 -2.81 -34.99
C ASP A 135 6.08 -3.50 -33.74
N LEU A 136 6.69 -4.69 -33.97
CA LEU A 136 7.41 -5.41 -32.91
C LEU A 136 8.65 -4.67 -32.43
N ILE A 137 9.42 -4.09 -33.38
CA ILE A 137 10.59 -3.26 -33.04
C ILE A 137 10.16 -2.03 -32.22
N ASN A 138 9.09 -1.35 -32.64
CA ASN A 138 8.54 -0.19 -31.94
C ASN A 138 8.08 -0.56 -30.52
N LEU A 139 7.42 -1.71 -30.37
CA LEU A 139 7.03 -2.22 -29.06
C LEU A 139 8.24 -2.43 -28.14
N ILE A 140 9.30 -3.06 -28.65
CA ILE A 140 10.54 -3.29 -27.89
C ILE A 140 11.22 -1.96 -27.54
N ASN A 141 11.32 -1.03 -28.46
CA ASN A 141 11.90 0.29 -28.23
C ASN A 141 11.11 1.05 -27.15
N THR A 142 9.79 1.07 -27.25
CA THR A 142 8.93 1.71 -26.25
C THR A 142 9.12 1.09 -24.87
N ALA A 143 9.18 -0.24 -24.78
CA ALA A 143 9.42 -0.94 -23.51
C ALA A 143 10.82 -0.60 -22.94
N ARG A 144 11.84 -0.56 -23.79
CA ARG A 144 13.20 -0.16 -23.41
C ARG A 144 13.26 1.27 -22.87
N ASP A 145 12.61 2.20 -23.56
CA ASP A 145 12.61 3.61 -23.17
C ASP A 145 11.85 3.82 -21.84
N ARG A 146 10.74 3.11 -21.64
CA ARG A 146 10.03 3.10 -20.35
C ARG A 146 10.91 2.55 -19.21
N LEU A 147 11.65 1.48 -19.47
CA LEU A 147 12.58 0.92 -18.48
C LEU A 147 13.69 1.90 -18.13
N ASN A 148 14.32 2.50 -19.13
CA ASN A 148 15.37 3.51 -18.94
C ASN A 148 14.87 4.70 -18.13
N ASN A 149 13.72 5.24 -18.48
CA ASN A 149 13.12 6.37 -17.75
C ASN A 149 12.77 6.03 -16.30
N ALA A 150 12.25 4.82 -16.05
CA ALA A 150 11.97 4.36 -14.70
C ALA A 150 13.25 4.20 -13.86
N MET A 151 14.32 3.66 -14.45
CA MET A 151 15.61 3.52 -13.77
C MET A 151 16.24 4.88 -13.48
N LEU A 152 16.27 5.78 -14.45
CA LEU A 152 16.84 7.13 -14.27
C LEU A 152 16.06 7.92 -13.22
N GLY A 153 14.73 7.92 -13.30
CA GLY A 153 13.88 8.57 -12.29
C GLY A 153 14.08 8.00 -10.89
N GLY A 154 14.24 6.68 -10.77
CA GLY A 154 14.57 6.04 -9.49
C GLY A 154 15.94 6.45 -8.93
N LEU A 155 16.96 6.56 -9.81
CA LEU A 155 18.28 7.03 -9.43
C LEU A 155 18.27 8.49 -8.98
N ASP A 156 17.56 9.36 -9.69
CA ASP A 156 17.45 10.77 -9.36
C ASP A 156 16.73 10.98 -8.01
N ALA A 157 15.65 10.24 -7.76
CA ALA A 157 14.96 10.25 -6.47
C ALA A 157 15.86 9.79 -5.30
N LEU A 158 16.70 8.77 -5.52
CA LEU A 158 17.68 8.34 -4.52
C LEU A 158 18.79 9.36 -4.28
N ARG A 159 19.26 10.04 -5.32
CA ARG A 159 20.24 11.14 -5.21
C ARG A 159 19.66 12.31 -4.43
N GLU A 160 18.47 12.74 -4.77
CA GLU A 160 17.78 13.81 -4.05
C GLU A 160 17.59 13.45 -2.56
N ARG A 161 17.18 12.21 -2.27
CA ARG A 161 17.08 11.74 -0.89
C ARG A 161 18.43 11.74 -0.16
N LEU A 162 19.51 11.36 -0.84
CA LEU A 162 20.86 11.40 -0.28
C LEU A 162 21.30 12.83 0.01
N ASP A 163 21.05 13.75 -0.92
CA ASP A 163 21.44 15.16 -0.76
C ASP A 163 20.63 15.83 0.36
N ASN A 164 19.33 15.56 0.45
CA ASN A 164 18.48 16.00 1.57
C ASN A 164 19.00 15.48 2.93
N LEU A 165 19.45 14.22 2.99
CA LEU A 165 20.05 13.68 4.21
C LEU A 165 21.38 14.36 4.56
N LYS A 166 22.26 14.60 3.58
CA LYS A 166 23.53 15.31 3.78
C LYS A 166 23.31 16.75 4.25
N GLU A 167 22.25 17.42 3.76
CA GLU A 167 21.90 18.79 4.14
C GLU A 167 21.09 18.88 5.43
N SER A 168 20.64 17.75 5.98
CA SER A 168 19.95 17.71 7.26
C SER A 168 20.82 18.34 8.36
N TYR A 169 20.22 19.25 9.13
CA TYR A 169 20.88 19.95 10.25
C TYR A 169 21.55 18.99 11.23
N VAL A 170 20.91 17.86 11.51
CA VAL A 170 21.41 16.84 12.43
C VAL A 170 22.71 16.19 11.93
N LEU A 171 22.83 15.99 10.61
CA LEU A 171 24.03 15.39 10.01
C LEU A 171 25.12 16.41 9.71
N ARG A 172 24.76 17.65 9.43
CA ARG A 172 25.73 18.75 9.22
C ARG A 172 26.36 19.22 10.51
N GLN A 173 25.62 19.28 11.61
CA GLN A 173 26.09 19.82 12.89
C GLN A 173 25.64 18.94 14.07
N PRO A 174 26.05 17.68 14.13
CA PRO A 174 25.62 16.75 15.18
C PRO A 174 26.01 17.22 16.57
N LEU A 175 27.18 17.90 16.72
CA LEU A 175 27.64 18.45 17.98
C LEU A 175 26.72 19.58 18.48
N ASN A 176 26.28 20.48 17.62
CA ASN A 176 25.36 21.56 17.99
C ASN A 176 24.00 21.03 18.46
N TYR A 177 23.51 19.98 17.84
CA TYR A 177 22.27 19.32 18.29
C TYR A 177 22.43 18.75 19.70
N ILE A 178 23.54 18.08 19.98
CA ILE A 178 23.85 17.53 21.31
C ILE A 178 23.92 18.67 22.34
N ILE A 179 24.69 19.73 22.06
CA ILE A 179 24.83 20.91 22.93
C ILE A 179 23.47 21.55 23.24
N GLN A 180 22.57 21.66 22.25
CA GLN A 180 21.22 22.17 22.48
C GLN A 180 20.41 21.28 23.42
N GLN A 181 20.52 19.96 23.29
CA GLN A 181 19.83 19.04 24.21
C GLN A 181 20.41 19.11 25.63
N GLU A 182 21.72 19.25 25.77
CA GLU A 182 22.37 19.46 27.07
C GLU A 182 21.87 20.75 27.75
N GLN A 183 21.85 21.87 27.04
CA GLN A 183 21.30 23.14 27.56
C GLN A 183 19.83 22.99 28.00
N ARG A 184 19.03 22.28 27.21
CA ARG A 184 17.63 22.04 27.55
C ARG A 184 17.47 21.19 28.82
N ILE A 185 18.35 20.23 29.03
CA ILE A 185 18.39 19.43 30.27
C ILE A 185 18.77 20.32 31.46
N ASP A 186 19.80 21.14 31.32
CA ASP A 186 20.24 22.07 32.37
C ASP A 186 19.14 23.07 32.74
N ASP A 187 18.42 23.61 31.79
CA ASP A 187 17.29 24.52 32.06
C ASP A 187 16.15 23.79 32.79
N LEU A 188 15.82 22.56 32.39
CA LEU A 188 14.82 21.76 33.07
C LEU A 188 15.23 21.41 34.49
N VAL A 189 16.50 21.09 34.74
CA VAL A 189 17.03 20.84 36.10
C VAL A 189 16.93 22.10 36.97
N LYS A 190 17.26 23.29 36.45
CA LYS A 190 17.08 24.56 37.17
C LYS A 190 15.61 24.81 37.52
N ASP A 191 14.73 24.66 36.54
CA ASP A 191 13.28 24.84 36.74
C ASP A 191 12.73 23.91 37.82
N ILE A 192 13.12 22.64 37.78
CA ILE A 192 12.71 21.65 38.78
C ILE A 192 13.23 22.08 40.16
N SER A 193 14.49 22.48 40.28
CA SER A 193 15.10 22.91 41.53
C SER A 193 14.37 24.12 42.12
N LEU A 194 14.07 25.14 41.30
CA LEU A 194 13.30 26.32 41.71
C LEU A 194 11.88 25.96 42.17
N ARG A 195 11.20 25.09 41.42
CA ARG A 195 9.83 24.67 41.79
C ARG A 195 9.80 23.86 43.07
N ILE A 196 10.76 22.94 43.26
CA ILE A 196 10.90 22.20 44.52
C ILE A 196 11.16 23.15 45.67
N GLY A 197 12.09 24.11 45.52
CA GLY A 197 12.37 25.14 46.52
C GLY A 197 11.09 25.87 46.90
N HIS A 198 10.35 26.39 45.95
CA HIS A 198 9.08 27.09 46.18
C HIS A 198 8.02 26.23 46.91
N VAL A 199 7.89 24.95 46.54
CA VAL A 199 6.95 24.02 47.19
C VAL A 199 7.36 23.77 48.67
N VAL A 200 8.68 23.65 48.94
CA VAL A 200 9.21 23.48 50.29
C VAL A 200 8.96 24.73 51.13
N ASP A 201 9.23 25.91 50.57
CA ASP A 201 9.03 27.19 51.25
C ASP A 201 7.54 27.40 51.60
N MET A 202 6.63 27.21 50.63
CA MET A 202 5.19 27.29 50.87
C MET A 202 4.71 26.30 51.93
N SER A 203 5.26 25.08 51.92
CA SER A 203 4.90 24.06 52.90
C SER A 203 5.40 24.43 54.30
N SER A 204 6.61 25.00 54.37
CA SER A 204 7.21 25.50 55.63
C SER A 204 6.42 26.67 56.18
N GLU A 205 6.05 27.67 55.36
CA GLU A 205 5.20 28.80 55.77
C GLU A 205 3.83 28.32 56.28
N LYS A 206 3.21 27.40 55.56
CA LYS A 206 1.92 26.81 55.98
C LYS A 206 2.04 26.07 57.30
N PHE A 207 3.12 25.31 57.48
CA PHE A 207 3.40 24.63 58.76
C PHE A 207 3.61 25.64 59.89
N GLY A 208 4.44 26.68 59.66
CA GLY A 208 4.65 27.76 60.63
C GLY A 208 3.35 28.48 61.04
N SER A 209 2.50 28.80 60.03
CA SER A 209 1.19 29.41 60.29
C SER A 209 0.26 28.51 61.14
N LEU A 210 0.24 27.20 60.82
CA LEU A 210 -0.56 26.25 61.58
C LEU A 210 -0.05 26.08 63.07
N THR A 211 1.27 26.02 63.20
CA THR A 211 1.91 25.95 64.55
C THR A 211 1.59 27.20 65.38
N SER A 212 1.71 28.40 64.79
CA SER A 212 1.35 29.64 65.43
C SER A 212 -0.12 29.70 65.85
N LYS A 213 -1.03 29.20 64.97
CA LYS A 213 -2.46 29.12 65.34
C LYS A 213 -2.69 28.13 66.48
N LEU A 214 -2.01 26.99 66.47
CA LEU A 214 -2.11 26.01 67.55
C LEU A 214 -1.61 26.57 68.85
N GLU A 215 -0.49 27.29 68.91
CA GLU A 215 0.01 28.01 70.07
C GLU A 215 -0.97 29.07 70.57
N ALA A 216 -1.54 29.84 69.66
CA ALA A 216 -2.53 30.88 70.03
C ALA A 216 -3.81 30.29 70.65
N LEU A 217 -4.21 29.08 70.28
CA LEU A 217 -5.35 28.36 70.78
C LEU A 217 -5.02 27.55 72.12
N SER A 218 -3.75 27.43 72.44
CA SER A 218 -3.33 26.67 73.59
C SER A 218 -3.74 27.40 74.89
N PRO A 219 -4.49 26.76 75.78
CA PRO A 219 -4.81 27.37 77.10
C PRO A 219 -3.58 27.71 77.95
N LEU A 220 -2.48 27.02 77.75
CA LEU A 220 -1.23 27.24 78.48
C LEU A 220 -0.50 28.51 77.98
N SER A 221 -0.61 28.90 76.69
CA SER A 221 -0.03 30.13 76.18
C SER A 221 -0.67 31.40 76.80
N ILE A 222 -1.94 31.31 77.19
CA ILE A 222 -2.66 32.39 77.88
C ILE A 222 -2.08 32.59 79.28
N LEU A 223 -1.70 31.54 79.94
CA LEU A 223 -1.07 31.63 81.28
C LEU A 223 0.32 32.27 81.18
N ASN A 224 1.09 32.03 80.16
CA ASN A 224 2.41 32.65 79.94
C ASN A 224 2.32 34.17 79.69
N ARG A 225 1.15 34.67 79.28
CA ARG A 225 0.90 36.12 79.09
C ARG A 225 0.51 36.82 80.33
N GLY A 226 0.57 36.14 81.51
CA GLY A 226 0.28 36.73 82.84
C GLY A 226 -1.16 36.52 83.35
N TYR A 227 -1.94 35.75 82.56
CA TYR A 227 -3.24 35.33 83.03
C TYR A 227 -3.13 34.12 83.94
N SER A 228 -4.12 33.94 84.85
CA SER A 228 -4.19 32.82 85.75
C SER A 228 -5.53 32.07 85.62
N ILE A 229 -5.51 30.81 85.90
CA ILE A 229 -6.74 30.01 86.03
C ILE A 229 -6.96 29.69 87.48
N THR A 230 -8.03 30.24 88.08
CA THR A 230 -8.38 29.98 89.47
C THR A 230 -9.51 28.94 89.55
N LYS A 231 -9.33 27.95 90.45
CA LYS A 231 -10.29 26.87 90.74
C LYS A 231 -10.72 26.90 92.16
N ARG A 232 -11.98 26.63 92.43
CA ARG A 232 -12.52 26.50 93.80
C ARG A 232 -12.11 25.15 94.43
N LEU A 233 -11.68 25.13 95.64
CA LEU A 233 -11.41 23.88 96.32
C LEU A 233 -12.55 23.59 97.35
N PRO A 234 -12.96 22.34 97.56
CA PRO A 234 -12.37 21.08 96.99
C PRO A 234 -12.90 20.64 95.61
N GLU A 235 -13.91 21.30 95.08
CA GLU A 235 -14.66 20.87 93.88
C GLU A 235 -13.84 20.89 92.61
N GLY A 236 -12.77 21.71 92.52
CA GLY A 236 -11.91 21.82 91.30
C GLY A 236 -12.54 22.55 90.15
N SER A 237 -13.71 23.17 90.30
CA SER A 237 -14.41 23.94 89.26
C SER A 237 -13.66 25.22 88.94
N VAL A 238 -13.52 25.56 87.61
CA VAL A 238 -12.84 26.79 87.17
C VAL A 238 -13.78 27.97 87.41
N LEU A 239 -13.26 28.97 88.17
CA LEU A 239 -14.00 30.20 88.48
C LEU A 239 -14.00 31.13 87.28
N LYS A 240 -15.17 31.51 86.81
CA LYS A 240 -15.36 32.44 85.66
C LYS A 240 -15.93 33.77 86.15
N ASP A 241 -16.51 33.79 87.32
CA ASP A 241 -17.17 34.96 87.89
C ASP A 241 -16.87 35.04 89.40
N ALA A 242 -16.54 36.21 89.89
CA ALA A 242 -16.26 36.44 91.33
C ALA A 242 -17.49 36.20 92.23
N GLY A 243 -18.69 36.39 91.72
CA GLY A 243 -19.94 36.13 92.43
C GLY A 243 -20.19 34.68 92.84
N MET A 244 -19.38 33.74 92.26
CA MET A 244 -19.42 32.31 92.68
C MET A 244 -18.65 32.01 94.01
N LEU A 245 -17.94 32.98 94.53
CA LEU A 245 -17.11 32.84 95.77
C LEU A 245 -17.83 33.38 96.96
N LYS A 246 -17.40 32.95 98.14
CA LYS A 246 -17.80 33.52 99.46
C LYS A 246 -16.52 33.85 100.24
N SER A 247 -16.59 34.87 101.04
CA SER A 247 -15.49 35.14 102.02
C SER A 247 -15.19 33.90 102.81
N GLY A 248 -13.90 33.55 102.84
CA GLY A 248 -13.40 32.31 103.47
C GLY A 248 -13.15 31.14 102.57
N ASP A 249 -13.64 31.18 101.28
CA ASP A 249 -13.44 30.10 100.31
C ASP A 249 -11.94 29.92 99.96
N LEU A 250 -11.53 28.65 99.83
CA LEU A 250 -10.17 28.30 99.42
C LEU A 250 -10.14 28.13 97.87
N VAL A 251 -9.22 28.79 97.24
CA VAL A 251 -9.02 28.71 95.81
C VAL A 251 -7.59 28.29 95.47
N GLU A 252 -7.41 27.55 94.41
CA GLU A 252 -6.12 27.23 93.81
C GLU A 252 -5.97 28.01 92.50
N THR A 253 -4.97 28.87 92.42
CA THR A 253 -4.65 29.67 91.24
C THR A 253 -3.43 29.06 90.54
N ARG A 254 -3.61 28.71 89.30
CA ARG A 254 -2.54 28.22 88.45
C ARG A 254 -2.03 29.37 87.57
N LEU A 255 -0.76 29.63 87.61
CA LEU A 255 -0.02 30.57 86.75
C LEU A 255 0.66 29.85 85.66
N GLY A 256 1.33 30.52 84.69
CA GLY A 256 2.12 29.92 83.65
C GLY A 256 3.19 28.96 84.21
N SER A 257 3.82 29.30 85.29
CA SER A 257 4.71 28.39 85.97
C SER A 257 4.29 28.29 87.46
N GLY A 258 3.88 27.10 87.85
CA GLY A 258 3.49 26.82 89.22
C GLY A 258 2.01 27.09 89.57
N LYS A 259 1.68 26.80 90.83
CA LYS A 259 0.34 27.04 91.38
C LYS A 259 0.47 27.40 92.93
N PHE A 260 -0.48 28.17 93.38
CA PHE A 260 -0.57 28.48 94.80
C PHE A 260 -2.02 28.40 95.30
N LYS A 261 -2.20 28.29 96.62
CA LYS A 261 -3.52 28.30 97.24
C LYS A 261 -3.68 29.60 98.01
N SER A 262 -4.83 30.20 97.91
CA SER A 262 -5.18 31.40 98.61
C SER A 262 -6.58 31.29 99.24
N ARG A 263 -6.88 32.13 100.23
CA ARG A 263 -8.20 32.22 100.78
C ARG A 263 -8.79 33.57 100.40
N VAL A 264 -10.04 33.55 100.02
CA VAL A 264 -10.78 34.77 99.64
C VAL A 264 -11.09 35.54 100.88
N GLU A 265 -10.57 36.77 101.00
CA GLU A 265 -10.84 37.66 102.11
C GLU A 265 -12.10 38.49 101.86
N GLU A 266 -12.17 39.15 100.73
CA GLU A 266 -13.24 40.04 100.36
C GLU A 266 -13.58 39.87 98.85
N ILE A 267 -14.82 40.10 98.46
CA ILE A 267 -15.29 40.10 97.12
C ILE A 267 -15.78 41.52 96.86
N VAL A 268 -15.14 42.16 95.83
CA VAL A 268 -15.46 43.53 95.46
C VAL A 268 -16.43 43.55 94.22
#